data_2dcee0e2af4e914c0c98140c39cc9e9b
#
_entry.id   2dcee0e2af4e914c0c98140c39cc9e9b
#
_cell.length_a   1.000
_cell.length_b   1.000
_cell.length_c   1.000
_cell.angle_alpha   90.00
_cell.angle_beta   90.00
_cell.angle_gamma   90.00
#
_symmetry.space_group_name_H-M   'P 1'
#
loop_
_entity.id
_entity.type
_entity.pdbx_description
1 polymer ?
#
loop_
_entity_poly.entity_id
_entity_poly.type
_entity_poly.pdbx_seq_one_letter_code
_entity_poly.pdbx_strand_id
1 'polypeptide(L)'
;MRVSEALMAGKEKKAMTIHEFGDKSNPVLMLFPGTMCYWKGNFGHVIDALSQRFLVAAVAYTGFDENDSEGYTSMTDELEKIEAYIRDHYNGTIRAAYGCSLGGSFVAQLAARHRVHMRYGIIGSSDLDQAGRLKARLLSALMVKVTYNFIHTGEYRSRLMQRRFLRQMAAP
;
A
#
# COMPACT_ATOMS: atom_id res chain seq x y z
N MET A 1 6.06 -11.90 -44.61
CA MET A 1 5.34 -10.80 -43.94
C MET A 1 4.20 -11.42 -43.12
N ARG A 2 4.42 -11.77 -41.85
CA ARG A 2 3.44 -12.23 -40.82
C ARG A 2 4.12 -12.94 -39.64
N VAL A 3 5.19 -12.34 -39.08
CA VAL A 3 5.82 -12.83 -37.84
C VAL A 3 5.95 -11.68 -36.81
N SER A 4 5.55 -10.44 -37.18
CA SER A 4 5.76 -9.25 -36.38
C SER A 4 4.55 -8.83 -35.51
N GLU A 5 3.37 -9.45 -35.68
CA GLU A 5 2.16 -9.06 -34.94
C GLU A 5 1.88 -9.90 -33.68
N ALA A 6 2.55 -11.02 -33.51
CA ALA A 6 2.37 -11.89 -32.33
C ALA A 6 3.23 -11.49 -31.11
N LEU A 7 4.15 -10.52 -31.27
CA LEU A 7 5.06 -10.10 -30.19
C LEU A 7 4.59 -8.84 -29.43
N MET A 8 3.44 -8.28 -29.83
CA MET A 8 2.80 -7.13 -29.17
C MET A 8 1.51 -7.51 -28.44
N ALA A 9 1.28 -8.81 -28.19
CA ALA A 9 0.33 -9.22 -27.17
C ALA A 9 0.88 -8.75 -25.82
N GLY A 10 0.46 -7.53 -25.41
CA GLY A 10 0.95 -6.85 -24.24
C GLY A 10 0.86 -7.79 -23.03
N LYS A 11 1.97 -7.91 -22.31
CA LYS A 11 1.89 -8.27 -20.91
C LYS A 11 0.87 -7.31 -20.32
N GLU A 12 -0.31 -7.83 -19.99
CA GLU A 12 -1.23 -7.10 -19.12
C GLU A 12 -0.40 -6.69 -17.91
N LYS A 13 -0.16 -5.39 -17.77
CA LYS A 13 0.44 -4.86 -16.54
C LYS A 13 -0.47 -5.33 -15.43
N LYS A 14 0.00 -6.26 -14.61
CA LYS A 14 -0.73 -6.74 -13.46
C LYS A 14 -0.91 -5.54 -12.56
N ALA A 15 -2.12 -5.00 -12.57
CA ALA A 15 -2.47 -3.79 -11.85
C ALA A 15 -2.42 -4.08 -10.35
N MET A 16 -2.17 -3.04 -9.56
CA MET A 16 -2.48 -3.01 -8.14
C MET A 16 -3.78 -3.78 -7.85
N THR A 17 -3.76 -4.63 -6.84
CA THR A 17 -4.93 -5.43 -6.46
C THR A 17 -5.67 -4.77 -5.30
N ILE A 18 -7.00 -4.80 -5.34
CA ILE A 18 -7.84 -4.42 -4.20
C ILE A 18 -8.66 -5.63 -3.78
N HIS A 19 -8.50 -6.04 -2.54
CA HIS A 19 -9.21 -7.16 -1.95
C HIS A 19 -10.46 -6.66 -1.23
N GLU A 20 -11.64 -7.09 -1.68
CA GLU A 20 -12.93 -6.65 -1.14
C GLU A 20 -13.51 -7.69 -0.19
N PHE A 21 -14.06 -7.21 0.95
CA PHE A 21 -14.71 -8.01 1.98
C PHE A 21 -15.97 -7.33 2.46
N GLY A 22 -17.03 -8.11 2.65
CA GLY A 22 -18.34 -7.62 3.10
C GLY A 22 -19.34 -7.43 1.98
N ASP A 23 -20.50 -6.87 2.33
CA ASP A 23 -21.59 -6.66 1.39
C ASP A 23 -21.33 -5.44 0.49
N LYS A 24 -21.51 -5.60 -0.82
CA LYS A 24 -21.32 -4.54 -1.81
C LYS A 24 -22.28 -3.36 -1.67
N SER A 25 -23.39 -3.53 -0.96
CA SER A 25 -24.33 -2.46 -0.64
C SER A 25 -23.87 -1.57 0.51
N ASN A 26 -22.86 -2.01 1.27
CA ASN A 26 -22.33 -1.27 2.40
C ASN A 26 -21.43 -0.09 1.94
N PRO A 27 -21.30 0.96 2.78
CA PRO A 27 -20.38 2.05 2.52
C PRO A 27 -18.94 1.55 2.41
N VAL A 28 -18.19 2.05 1.41
CA VAL A 28 -16.79 1.63 1.17
C VAL A 28 -15.84 2.20 2.22
N LEU A 29 -15.04 1.32 2.82
CA LEU A 29 -13.90 1.67 3.67
C LEU A 29 -12.62 1.13 3.03
N MET A 30 -11.75 2.03 2.54
CA MET A 30 -10.45 1.63 1.99
C MET A 30 -9.38 1.58 3.07
N LEU A 31 -8.54 0.52 3.04
CA LEU A 31 -7.45 0.29 3.98
C LEU A 31 -6.11 0.30 3.24
N PHE A 32 -5.21 1.21 3.66
CA PHE A 32 -3.90 1.44 3.06
C PHE A 32 -2.79 0.95 3.99
N PRO A 33 -2.07 -0.12 3.65
CA PRO A 33 -1.04 -0.69 4.52
C PRO A 33 0.20 0.20 4.62
N GLY A 34 1.01 -0.08 5.63
CA GLY A 34 2.29 0.59 5.86
C GLY A 34 3.39 0.10 4.92
N THR A 35 4.57 0.69 5.07
CA THR A 35 5.76 0.34 4.30
C THR A 35 6.14 -1.13 4.50
N MET A 36 6.38 -1.84 3.40
CA MET A 36 6.78 -3.26 3.38
C MET A 36 5.77 -4.19 4.07
N CYS A 37 4.52 -3.77 4.19
CA CYS A 37 3.47 -4.58 4.79
C CYS A 37 2.49 -5.08 3.74
N TYR A 38 2.17 -6.36 3.82
CA TYR A 38 1.01 -6.92 3.14
C TYR A 38 -0.27 -6.52 3.88
N TRP A 39 -1.35 -6.31 3.15
CA TRP A 39 -2.65 -5.96 3.73
C TRP A 39 -3.11 -6.95 4.80
N LYS A 40 -2.88 -8.25 4.60
CA LYS A 40 -3.21 -9.31 5.59
C LYS A 40 -2.50 -9.09 6.93
N GLY A 41 -1.21 -8.77 6.89
CA GLY A 41 -0.42 -8.53 8.10
C GLY A 41 -0.83 -7.25 8.83
N ASN A 42 -1.23 -6.20 8.10
CA ASN A 42 -1.68 -4.95 8.72
C ASN A 42 -3.12 -5.03 9.23
N PHE A 43 -4.03 -5.63 8.46
CA PHE A 43 -5.48 -5.47 8.68
C PHE A 43 -6.25 -6.78 8.82
N GLY A 44 -5.62 -7.94 8.57
CA GLY A 44 -6.32 -9.22 8.59
C GLY A 44 -7.12 -9.46 9.87
N HIS A 45 -6.60 -9.03 11.01
CA HIS A 45 -7.22 -9.19 12.32
C HIS A 45 -8.49 -8.33 12.54
N VAL A 46 -8.75 -7.31 11.72
CA VAL A 46 -9.90 -6.41 11.86
C VAL A 46 -10.91 -6.52 10.71
N ILE A 47 -10.54 -7.17 9.60
CA ILE A 47 -11.37 -7.23 8.38
C ILE A 47 -12.74 -7.83 8.67
N ASP A 48 -12.82 -8.96 9.38
CA ASP A 48 -14.09 -9.63 9.68
C ASP A 48 -15.05 -8.73 10.47
N ALA A 49 -14.54 -7.99 11.43
CA ALA A 49 -15.34 -7.07 12.22
C ALA A 49 -15.82 -5.85 11.41
N LEU A 50 -14.94 -5.30 10.58
CA LEU A 50 -15.25 -4.14 9.74
C LEU A 50 -16.21 -4.50 8.60
N SER A 51 -16.07 -5.68 8.02
CA SER A 51 -16.90 -6.15 6.89
C SER A 51 -18.36 -6.37 7.25
N GLN A 52 -18.69 -6.43 8.54
CA GLN A 52 -20.08 -6.46 9.00
C GLN A 52 -20.84 -5.15 8.73
N ARG A 53 -20.13 -4.04 8.56
CA ARG A 53 -20.72 -2.69 8.40
C ARG A 53 -20.23 -1.93 7.19
N PHE A 54 -19.12 -2.39 6.58
CA PHE A 54 -18.49 -1.75 5.44
C PHE A 54 -18.22 -2.77 4.35
N LEU A 55 -18.21 -2.29 3.10
CA LEU A 55 -17.43 -2.93 2.06
C LEU A 55 -15.97 -2.53 2.30
N VAL A 56 -15.19 -3.44 2.88
CA VAL A 56 -13.77 -3.20 3.16
C VAL A 56 -12.96 -3.45 1.89
N ALA A 57 -12.25 -2.44 1.42
CA ALA A 57 -11.38 -2.50 0.26
C ALA A 57 -9.92 -2.40 0.71
N ALA A 58 -9.25 -3.53 0.90
CA ALA A 58 -7.85 -3.58 1.32
C ALA A 58 -6.93 -3.45 0.10
N VAL A 59 -6.08 -2.43 0.11
CA VAL A 59 -5.15 -2.13 -0.98
C VAL A 59 -3.91 -3.02 -0.87
N ALA A 60 -3.59 -3.73 -1.95
CA ALA A 60 -2.29 -4.33 -2.17
C ALA A 60 -1.57 -3.53 -3.25
N TYR A 61 -0.55 -2.77 -2.86
CA TYR A 61 0.26 -2.00 -3.82
C TYR A 61 0.96 -2.92 -4.80
N THR A 62 1.28 -2.42 -5.99
CA THR A 62 2.04 -3.18 -7.00
C THR A 62 3.33 -3.75 -6.40
N GLY A 63 3.55 -5.05 -6.54
CA GLY A 63 4.67 -5.77 -5.94
C GLY A 63 4.48 -6.20 -4.48
N PHE A 64 3.31 -5.92 -3.88
CA PHE A 64 2.98 -6.26 -2.50
C PHE A 64 1.70 -7.11 -2.39
N ASP A 65 1.47 -7.95 -3.38
CA ASP A 65 0.49 -9.05 -3.30
C ASP A 65 1.19 -10.40 -3.51
N GLU A 66 0.64 -11.48 -2.93
CA GLU A 66 1.26 -12.82 -2.92
C GLU A 66 1.58 -13.37 -4.33
N ASN A 67 0.86 -12.92 -5.34
CA ASN A 67 1.02 -13.35 -6.73
C ASN A 67 1.55 -12.26 -7.66
N ASP A 68 2.04 -11.14 -7.13
CA ASP A 68 2.50 -10.03 -7.94
C ASP A 68 4.01 -10.15 -8.21
N SER A 69 4.37 -10.11 -9.49
CA SER A 69 5.76 -10.14 -9.96
C SER A 69 6.27 -8.79 -10.43
N GLU A 70 5.43 -7.74 -10.38
CA GLU A 70 5.81 -6.40 -10.80
C GLU A 70 6.38 -5.59 -9.64
N GLY A 71 7.28 -4.67 -9.95
CA GLY A 71 7.88 -3.79 -8.95
C GLY A 71 7.04 -2.53 -8.72
N TYR A 72 6.99 -2.08 -7.47
CA TYR A 72 6.48 -0.76 -7.10
C TYR A 72 7.25 0.34 -7.84
N THR A 73 6.54 1.22 -8.53
CA THR A 73 7.14 2.31 -9.33
C THR A 73 7.24 3.60 -8.53
N SER A 74 6.10 4.17 -8.18
CA SER A 74 6.04 5.41 -7.39
C SER A 74 4.69 5.54 -6.69
N MET A 75 4.66 6.38 -5.63
CA MET A 75 3.40 6.72 -4.97
C MET A 75 2.40 7.39 -5.93
N THR A 76 2.88 8.20 -6.85
CA THR A 76 2.02 8.89 -7.82
C THR A 76 1.33 7.89 -8.75
N ASP A 77 2.06 6.91 -9.27
CA ASP A 77 1.50 5.88 -10.15
C ASP A 77 0.47 5.01 -9.42
N GLU A 78 0.77 4.64 -8.16
CA GLU A 78 -0.18 3.88 -7.34
C GLU A 78 -1.45 4.70 -7.03
N LEU A 79 -1.31 6.00 -6.72
CA LEU A 79 -2.45 6.88 -6.50
C LEU A 79 -3.33 6.98 -7.74
N GLU A 80 -2.75 7.07 -8.94
CA GLU A 80 -3.52 7.12 -10.18
C GLU A 80 -4.31 5.84 -10.43
N LYS A 81 -3.74 4.68 -10.12
CA LYS A 81 -4.43 3.39 -10.18
C LYS A 81 -5.57 3.32 -9.16
N ILE A 82 -5.34 3.75 -7.93
CA ILE A 82 -6.33 3.80 -6.85
C ILE A 82 -7.48 4.72 -7.22
N GLU A 83 -7.18 5.92 -7.71
CA GLU A 83 -8.17 6.90 -8.15
C GLU A 83 -9.01 6.37 -9.32
N ALA A 84 -8.37 5.67 -10.27
CA ALA A 84 -9.08 5.00 -11.37
C ALA A 84 -10.02 3.91 -10.83
N TYR A 85 -9.51 3.05 -9.96
CA TYR A 85 -10.33 2.01 -9.33
C TYR A 85 -11.55 2.57 -8.60
N ILE A 86 -11.37 3.65 -7.80
CA ILE A 86 -12.47 4.30 -7.08
C ILE A 86 -13.51 4.87 -8.07
N ARG A 87 -13.08 5.45 -9.18
CA ARG A 87 -14.00 5.95 -10.21
C ARG A 87 -14.79 4.82 -10.86
N ASP A 88 -14.11 3.75 -11.23
CA ASP A 88 -14.68 2.67 -12.05
C ASP A 88 -15.60 1.75 -11.23
N HIS A 89 -15.27 1.51 -9.94
CA HIS A 89 -15.98 0.54 -9.11
C HIS A 89 -16.87 1.18 -8.04
N TYR A 90 -16.59 2.44 -7.64
CA TYR A 90 -17.32 3.11 -6.55
C TYR A 90 -17.89 4.46 -6.96
N ASN A 91 -18.08 4.69 -8.26
CA ASN A 91 -18.61 5.96 -8.81
C ASN A 91 -17.85 7.21 -8.30
N GLY A 92 -16.55 7.09 -8.14
CA GLY A 92 -15.69 8.18 -7.68
C GLY A 92 -15.83 8.55 -6.21
N THR A 93 -16.54 7.76 -5.39
CA THR A 93 -16.86 8.12 -4.00
C THR A 93 -16.61 6.95 -3.04
N ILE A 94 -15.92 7.23 -1.93
CA ILE A 94 -15.76 6.29 -0.82
C ILE A 94 -16.21 6.93 0.50
N ARG A 95 -16.69 6.11 1.45
CA ARG A 95 -17.11 6.60 2.77
C ARG A 95 -15.92 7.02 3.60
N ALA A 96 -14.90 6.18 3.66
CA ALA A 96 -13.72 6.45 4.47
C ALA A 96 -12.48 5.78 3.88
N ALA A 97 -11.32 6.34 4.19
CA ALA A 97 -10.04 5.71 4.01
C ALA A 97 -9.24 5.75 5.32
N TYR A 98 -8.63 4.64 5.67
CA TYR A 98 -7.67 4.54 6.77
C TYR A 98 -6.31 4.16 6.21
N GLY A 99 -5.26 4.87 6.62
CA GLY A 99 -3.89 4.56 6.24
C GLY A 99 -2.96 4.50 7.43
N CYS A 100 -2.17 3.43 7.53
CA CYS A 100 -1.15 3.25 8.54
C CYS A 100 0.23 3.61 7.99
N SER A 101 1.01 4.47 8.67
CA SER A 101 2.36 4.85 8.24
C SER A 101 2.37 5.35 6.77
N LEU A 102 3.05 4.68 5.84
CA LEU A 102 3.02 5.00 4.40
C LEU A 102 1.58 5.13 3.87
N GLY A 103 0.68 4.25 4.32
CA GLY A 103 -0.74 4.31 3.94
C GLY A 103 -1.41 5.62 4.34
N GLY A 104 -1.01 6.24 5.45
CA GLY A 104 -1.48 7.57 5.83
C GLY A 104 -1.06 8.65 4.85
N SER A 105 0.12 8.54 4.25
CA SER A 105 0.56 9.45 3.18
C SER A 105 -0.28 9.29 1.91
N PHE A 106 -0.71 8.06 1.57
CA PHE A 106 -1.66 7.82 0.48
C PHE A 106 -3.02 8.49 0.75
N VAL A 107 -3.57 8.32 1.96
CA VAL A 107 -4.83 8.97 2.34
C VAL A 107 -4.74 10.49 2.25
N ALA A 108 -3.65 11.08 2.75
CA ALA A 108 -3.42 12.52 2.66
C ALA A 108 -3.31 13.01 1.21
N GLN A 109 -2.59 12.28 0.37
CA GLN A 109 -2.45 12.61 -1.06
C GLN A 109 -3.78 12.47 -1.82
N LEU A 110 -4.58 11.44 -1.56
CA LEU A 110 -5.92 11.31 -2.14
C LEU A 110 -6.79 12.52 -1.76
N ALA A 111 -6.75 12.94 -0.50
CA ALA A 111 -7.48 14.12 -0.04
C ALA A 111 -6.98 15.40 -0.73
N ALA A 112 -5.67 15.60 -0.83
CA ALA A 112 -5.08 16.79 -1.43
C ALA A 112 -5.30 16.89 -2.95
N ARG A 113 -5.39 15.78 -3.67
CA ARG A 113 -5.57 15.74 -5.12
C ARG A 113 -6.99 16.02 -5.57
N HIS A 114 -7.99 15.83 -4.70
CA HIS A 114 -9.43 16.07 -4.97
C HIS A 114 -9.99 15.40 -6.24
N ARG A 115 -9.37 14.29 -6.71
CA ARG A 115 -9.81 13.58 -7.93
C ARG A 115 -10.91 12.54 -7.67
N VAL A 116 -11.11 12.18 -6.41
CA VAL A 116 -12.17 11.30 -5.91
C VAL A 116 -12.76 11.92 -4.65
N HIS A 117 -14.01 11.59 -4.35
CA HIS A 117 -14.65 12.07 -3.13
C HIS A 117 -14.45 11.07 -1.99
N MET A 118 -13.85 11.54 -0.90
CA MET A 118 -13.67 10.79 0.34
C MET A 118 -14.25 11.58 1.49
N ARG A 119 -15.26 11.01 2.20
CA ARG A 119 -15.91 11.73 3.29
C ARG A 119 -15.04 11.81 4.55
N TYR A 120 -14.29 10.75 4.86
CA TYR A 120 -13.43 10.70 6.04
C TYR A 120 -12.06 10.11 5.67
N GLY A 121 -11.01 10.86 5.95
CA GLY A 121 -9.62 10.37 5.88
C GLY A 121 -9.06 10.19 7.28
N ILE A 122 -8.60 9.01 7.60
CA ILE A 122 -8.00 8.66 8.89
C ILE A 122 -6.53 8.32 8.67
N ILE A 123 -5.65 9.11 9.26
CA ILE A 123 -4.20 8.98 9.11
C ILE A 123 -3.62 8.46 10.41
N GLY A 124 -3.12 7.22 10.39
CA GLY A 124 -2.51 6.56 11.54
C GLY A 124 -1.00 6.53 11.44
N SER A 125 -0.30 7.14 12.41
CA SER A 125 1.17 7.07 12.56
C SER A 125 1.95 7.41 11.29
N SER A 126 1.48 8.40 10.53
CA SER A 126 2.11 8.84 9.28
C SER A 126 2.84 10.16 9.50
N ASP A 127 4.01 10.26 8.90
CA ASP A 127 4.76 11.51 8.74
C ASP A 127 4.47 12.05 7.33
N LEU A 128 3.95 13.28 7.27
CA LEU A 128 3.66 13.96 6.01
C LEU A 128 4.83 14.84 5.55
N ASP A 129 5.91 14.90 6.32
CA ASP A 129 7.10 15.67 5.97
C ASP A 129 7.79 15.10 4.72
N GLN A 130 7.91 15.92 3.71
CA GLN A 130 8.67 15.59 2.51
C GLN A 130 10.13 15.99 2.72
N ALA A 131 11.01 15.02 2.81
CA ALA A 131 12.44 15.27 2.79
C ALA A 131 12.85 15.84 1.42
N GLY A 132 13.59 16.95 1.41
CA GLY A 132 14.18 17.46 0.17
C GLY A 132 15.01 16.40 -0.56
N ARG A 133 15.11 16.47 -1.89
CA ARG A 133 15.72 15.44 -2.75
C ARG A 133 17.09 14.93 -2.27
N LEU A 134 17.96 15.81 -1.78
CA LEU A 134 19.29 15.42 -1.30
C LEU A 134 19.20 14.63 0.01
N LYS A 135 18.39 15.09 0.96
CA LYS A 135 18.14 14.41 2.23
C LYS A 135 17.49 13.04 1.99
N ALA A 136 16.51 12.97 1.08
CA ALA A 136 15.87 11.71 0.70
C ALA A 136 16.88 10.70 0.11
N ARG A 137 17.76 11.13 -0.81
CA ARG A 137 18.81 10.24 -1.39
C ARG A 137 19.77 9.72 -0.33
N LEU A 138 20.24 10.57 0.58
CA LEU A 138 21.16 10.17 1.64
C LEU A 138 20.51 9.22 2.62
N LEU A 139 19.28 9.52 3.07
CA LEU A 139 18.53 8.65 3.98
C LEU A 139 18.20 7.30 3.31
N SER A 140 17.75 7.31 2.05
CA SER A 140 17.45 6.07 1.31
C SER A 140 18.70 5.21 1.14
N ALA A 141 19.85 5.80 0.77
CA ALA A 141 21.10 5.05 0.65
C ALA A 141 21.56 4.45 1.99
N LEU A 142 21.39 5.20 3.08
CA LEU A 142 21.70 4.70 4.43
C LEU A 142 20.75 3.56 4.83
N MET A 143 19.44 3.75 4.61
CA MET A 143 18.42 2.74 4.92
C MET A 143 18.65 1.47 4.12
N VAL A 144 18.89 1.57 2.81
CA VAL A 144 19.21 0.40 1.98
C VAL A 144 20.45 -0.31 2.52
N LYS A 145 21.51 0.40 2.88
CA LYS A 145 22.73 -0.21 3.40
C LYS A 145 22.51 -0.92 4.75
N VAL A 146 21.64 -0.37 5.60
CA VAL A 146 21.31 -0.95 6.91
C VAL A 146 20.35 -2.15 6.79
N THR A 147 19.37 -2.05 5.90
CA THR A 147 18.31 -3.07 5.76
C THR A 147 18.61 -4.13 4.72
N TYR A 148 19.57 -3.90 3.81
CA TYR A 148 19.89 -4.81 2.72
C TYR A 148 20.19 -6.24 3.20
N ASN A 149 21.05 -6.37 4.20
CA ASN A 149 21.40 -7.68 4.76
C ASN A 149 20.18 -8.35 5.41
N PHE A 150 19.34 -7.59 6.11
CA PHE A 150 18.13 -8.12 6.73
C PHE A 150 17.14 -8.65 5.68
N ILE A 151 16.90 -7.87 4.61
CA ILE A 151 15.98 -8.26 3.53
C ILE A 151 16.47 -9.51 2.80
N HIS A 152 17.80 -9.67 2.61
CA HIS A 152 18.37 -10.79 1.87
C HIS A 152 18.65 -12.04 2.71
N THR A 153 18.98 -11.87 3.99
CA THR A 153 19.42 -12.99 4.85
C THR A 153 18.46 -13.26 6.01
N GLY A 154 17.49 -12.38 6.25
CA GLY A 154 16.64 -12.41 7.44
C GLY A 154 17.39 -12.09 8.75
N GLU A 155 18.66 -11.75 8.66
CA GLU A 155 19.51 -11.50 9.83
C GLU A 155 19.92 -10.05 9.96
N TYR A 156 19.75 -9.48 11.15
CA TYR A 156 20.33 -8.18 11.48
C TYR A 156 21.81 -8.32 11.78
N ARG A 157 22.62 -7.44 11.22
CA ARG A 157 24.06 -7.38 11.43
C ARG A 157 24.49 -7.14 12.89
N SER A 158 23.56 -6.72 13.75
CA SER A 158 23.82 -6.57 15.19
C SER A 158 22.77 -7.33 16.01
N ARG A 159 23.25 -8.21 16.90
CA ARG A 159 22.41 -8.94 17.85
C ARG A 159 21.55 -8.04 18.74
N LEU A 160 21.95 -6.80 18.94
CA LEU A 160 21.20 -5.81 19.71
C LEU A 160 19.95 -5.30 18.96
N MET A 161 20.07 -5.04 17.67
CA MET A 161 18.94 -4.65 16.80
C MET A 161 17.96 -5.82 16.62
N GLN A 162 18.48 -7.05 16.42
CA GLN A 162 17.67 -8.25 16.32
C GLN A 162 16.82 -8.47 17.58
N ARG A 163 17.40 -8.32 18.77
CA ARG A 163 16.66 -8.46 20.05
C ARG A 163 15.59 -7.38 20.25
N ARG A 164 15.85 -6.13 19.84
CA ARG A 164 14.86 -5.05 19.92
C ARG A 164 13.71 -5.25 18.95
N PHE A 165 14.00 -5.61 17.71
CA PHE A 165 12.99 -5.83 16.69
C PHE A 165 12.09 -7.03 17.02
N LEU A 166 12.68 -8.16 17.41
CA LEU A 166 11.91 -9.34 17.83
C LEU A 166 11.05 -9.09 19.07
N ARG A 167 11.49 -8.24 19.98
CA ARG A 167 10.67 -7.83 21.13
C ARG A 167 9.49 -6.96 20.74
N GLN A 168 9.66 -6.07 19.75
CA GLN A 168 8.58 -5.23 19.24
C GLN A 168 7.55 -6.02 18.41
N MET A 169 8.00 -7.06 17.71
CA MET A 169 7.11 -7.93 16.92
C MET A 169 6.39 -9.01 17.78
N ALA A 170 6.95 -9.34 18.95
CA ALA A 170 6.39 -10.34 19.86
C ALA A 170 5.54 -9.73 21.00
N ALA A 171 5.34 -8.42 21.01
CA ALA A 171 4.43 -7.78 21.94
C ALA A 171 2.98 -8.02 21.46
N PRO A 172 2.07 -8.52 22.35
CA PRO A 172 0.69 -8.81 22.01
C PRO A 172 -0.11 -7.55 21.65
#